data_dbd86aff41429a0bc0bbfeaf82c8a2fd
#
_entry.id   dbd86aff41429a0bc0bbfeaf82c8a2fd
#
_cell.length_a   1.000
_cell.length_b   1.000
_cell.length_c   1.000
_cell.angle_alpha   90.00
_cell.angle_beta   90.00
_cell.angle_gamma   90.00
#
_symmetry.space_group_name_H-M   'P 1'
#
loop_
_entity.id
_entity.type
_entity.pdbx_description
1 polymer ?
#
loop_
_entity_poly.entity_id
_entity_poly.type
_entity_poly.pdbx_seq_one_letter_code
_entity_poly.pdbx_strand_id
1 'polypeptide(L)'
;MEMQHLLVVGVVTLAGFMRGITGFGGAALMAPVLSAMLGPVQAVVTALTLETAAALIMFPDAWPRFNRRVLLYLTIPACVTVPIGGYLLVNVDAFIMRKVIAGVVVVFALALFSGLRYSRAPRPATSLALGGIVGVLLGATSVGAPPVILYLLASSDSHTVIRANLTVFVTAISVIGLIMLSAIGAITVPVAADAGVAVIPFLIATWLGGKLFGKMNELVARRTALSLMLFMGVIGLLV
;
A
#
# COMPACT_ATOMS: atom_id res chain seq x y z
N MET A 1 -0.78 -8.47 26.29
CA MET A 1 -1.81 -7.81 25.46
C MET A 1 -1.52 -6.31 25.28
N GLU A 2 -1.34 -5.52 26.34
CA GLU A 2 -1.12 -4.06 26.23
C GLU A 2 0.12 -3.67 25.40
N MET A 3 1.25 -4.35 25.58
CA MET A 3 2.48 -4.06 24.83
C MET A 3 2.32 -4.31 23.33
N GLN A 4 1.61 -5.37 22.94
CA GLN A 4 1.37 -5.68 21.53
C GLN A 4 0.50 -4.62 20.86
N HIS A 5 -0.57 -4.16 21.52
CA HIS A 5 -1.41 -3.08 21.01
C HIS A 5 -0.65 -1.76 20.89
N LEU A 6 0.20 -1.41 21.83
CA LEU A 6 1.07 -0.24 21.77
C LEU A 6 2.03 -0.28 20.56
N LEU A 7 2.65 -1.42 20.29
CA LEU A 7 3.52 -1.62 19.14
C LEU A 7 2.75 -1.48 17.82
N VAL A 8 1.56 -2.09 17.73
CA VAL A 8 0.69 -1.98 16.53
C VAL A 8 0.34 -0.51 16.27
N VAL A 9 -0.11 0.22 17.29
CA VAL A 9 -0.44 1.65 17.19
C VAL A 9 0.79 2.47 16.78
N GLY A 10 1.96 2.18 17.34
CA GLY A 10 3.21 2.84 16.97
C GLY A 10 3.57 2.63 15.49
N VAL A 11 3.53 1.39 15.02
CA VAL A 11 3.81 1.03 13.61
C VAL A 11 2.81 1.69 12.67
N VAL A 12 1.52 1.64 13.00
CA VAL A 12 0.45 2.25 12.19
C VAL A 12 0.59 3.77 12.14
N THR A 13 0.90 4.41 13.26
CA THR A 13 1.12 5.87 13.33
C THR A 13 2.32 6.28 12.48
N LEU A 14 3.44 5.56 12.57
CA LEU A 14 4.62 5.81 11.74
C LEU A 14 4.30 5.62 10.25
N ALA A 15 3.60 4.56 9.91
CA ALA A 15 3.18 4.28 8.53
C ALA A 15 2.25 5.37 7.99
N GLY A 16 1.29 5.83 8.79
CA GLY A 16 0.40 6.94 8.44
C GLY A 16 1.16 8.25 8.22
N PHE A 17 2.10 8.57 9.09
CA PHE A 17 2.93 9.77 8.96
C PHE A 17 3.75 9.76 7.66
N MET A 18 4.41 8.64 7.37
CA MET A 18 5.15 8.47 6.12
C MET A 18 4.25 8.49 4.89
N ARG A 19 3.05 7.89 4.98
CA ARG A 19 2.00 7.97 3.96
C ARG A 19 1.63 9.43 3.65
N GLY A 20 1.45 10.25 4.68
CA GLY A 20 1.13 11.68 4.54
C GLY A 20 2.24 12.44 3.82
N ILE A 21 3.49 12.24 4.21
CA ILE A 21 4.66 12.93 3.62
C ILE A 21 4.88 12.51 2.15
N THR A 22 4.84 11.20 1.86
CA THR A 22 5.24 10.68 0.55
C THR A 22 4.06 10.51 -0.41
N GLY A 23 2.84 10.44 0.12
CA GLY A 23 1.63 10.13 -0.65
C GLY A 23 1.44 8.63 -0.93
N PHE A 24 2.35 7.74 -0.46
CA PHE A 24 2.30 6.30 -0.66
C PHE A 24 3.06 5.55 0.44
N GLY A 25 3.01 4.21 0.43
CA GLY A 25 3.92 3.38 1.22
C GLY A 25 3.45 3.06 2.64
N GLY A 26 2.29 3.53 3.08
CA GLY A 26 1.75 3.19 4.40
C GLY A 26 1.63 1.68 4.57
N ALA A 27 0.94 1.00 3.66
CA ALA A 27 0.82 -0.46 3.67
C ALA A 27 2.18 -1.16 3.63
N ALA A 28 3.09 -0.71 2.77
CA ALA A 28 4.41 -1.32 2.64
C ALA A 28 5.27 -1.19 3.91
N LEU A 29 5.07 -0.13 4.71
CA LEU A 29 5.73 0.02 6.00
C LEU A 29 5.15 -0.88 7.08
N MET A 30 3.82 -0.95 7.17
CA MET A 30 3.17 -1.66 8.27
C MET A 30 2.97 -3.16 8.00
N ALA A 31 2.74 -3.57 6.73
CA ALA A 31 2.37 -4.96 6.43
C ALA A 31 3.39 -6.01 6.90
N PRO A 32 4.72 -5.86 6.75
CA PRO A 32 5.67 -6.85 7.25
C PRO A 32 5.59 -7.05 8.75
N VAL A 33 5.57 -5.94 9.51
CA VAL A 33 5.55 -6.00 10.99
C VAL A 33 4.20 -6.47 11.51
N LEU A 34 3.09 -5.94 10.95
CA LEU A 34 1.76 -6.41 11.33
C LEU A 34 1.56 -7.87 10.99
N SER A 35 2.10 -8.37 9.87
CA SER A 35 1.98 -9.79 9.50
C SER A 35 2.73 -10.71 10.47
N ALA A 36 3.86 -10.26 11.01
CA ALA A 36 4.60 -10.97 12.04
C ALA A 36 3.85 -10.98 13.39
N MET A 37 3.16 -9.88 13.75
CA MET A 37 2.50 -9.72 15.04
C MET A 37 1.08 -10.29 15.06
N LEU A 38 0.29 -10.08 14.02
CA LEU A 38 -1.15 -10.38 13.96
C LEU A 38 -1.48 -11.54 13.02
N GLY A 39 -0.50 -11.98 12.24
CA GLY A 39 -0.71 -12.90 11.13
C GLY A 39 -1.05 -12.18 9.80
N PRO A 40 -0.81 -12.86 8.65
CA PRO A 40 -0.88 -12.22 7.34
C PRO A 40 -2.27 -11.72 6.97
N VAL A 41 -3.32 -12.48 7.25
CA VAL A 41 -4.70 -12.10 6.90
C VAL A 41 -5.12 -10.83 7.65
N GLN A 42 -4.93 -10.79 8.96
CA GLN A 42 -5.30 -9.62 9.77
C GLN A 42 -4.45 -8.40 9.40
N ALA A 43 -3.17 -8.59 9.12
CA ALA A 43 -2.28 -7.52 8.67
C ALA A 43 -2.75 -6.89 7.35
N VAL A 44 -3.12 -7.72 6.37
CA VAL A 44 -3.60 -7.25 5.06
C VAL A 44 -4.95 -6.55 5.19
N VAL A 45 -5.91 -7.11 5.96
CA VAL A 45 -7.21 -6.46 6.22
C VAL A 45 -7.00 -5.09 6.87
N THR A 46 -6.17 -5.02 7.93
CA THR A 46 -5.85 -3.76 8.61
C THR A 46 -5.22 -2.76 7.64
N ALA A 47 -4.20 -3.17 6.89
CA ALA A 47 -3.53 -2.30 5.95
C ALA A 47 -4.46 -1.77 4.85
N LEU A 48 -5.31 -2.62 4.27
CA LEU A 48 -6.29 -2.21 3.26
C LEU A 48 -7.35 -1.26 3.84
N THR A 49 -7.79 -1.49 5.07
CA THR A 49 -8.76 -0.61 5.76
C THR A 49 -8.17 0.78 5.96
N LEU A 50 -6.94 0.86 6.47
CA LEU A 50 -6.25 2.12 6.73
C LEU A 50 -5.93 2.88 5.43
N GLU A 51 -5.44 2.18 4.41
CA GLU A 51 -5.19 2.78 3.09
C GLU A 51 -6.47 3.26 2.43
N THR A 52 -7.57 2.52 2.54
CA THR A 52 -8.88 2.93 2.03
C THR A 52 -9.35 4.20 2.73
N ALA A 53 -9.27 4.24 4.07
CA ALA A 53 -9.68 5.41 4.84
C ALA A 53 -8.88 6.67 4.45
N ALA A 54 -7.54 6.56 4.35
CA ALA A 54 -6.70 7.67 3.91
C ALA A 54 -6.96 8.07 2.46
N ALA A 55 -7.14 7.09 1.58
CA ALA A 55 -7.38 7.34 0.17
C ALA A 55 -8.73 8.01 -0.07
N LEU A 56 -9.79 7.62 0.65
CA LEU A 56 -11.12 8.25 0.56
C LEU A 56 -11.08 9.74 0.96
N ILE A 57 -10.32 10.11 2.00
CA ILE A 57 -10.16 11.51 2.39
C ILE A 57 -9.44 12.32 1.31
N MET A 58 -8.47 11.71 0.61
CA MET A 58 -7.71 12.36 -0.45
C MET A 58 -8.40 12.30 -1.83
N PHE A 59 -9.43 11.48 -1.98
CA PHE A 59 -10.10 11.20 -3.25
C PHE A 59 -10.74 12.42 -3.90
N PRO A 60 -11.45 13.34 -3.18
CA PRO A 60 -12.05 14.51 -3.79
C PRO A 60 -11.03 15.42 -4.49
N ASP A 61 -9.84 15.56 -3.90
CA ASP A 61 -8.76 16.37 -4.48
C ASP A 61 -8.06 15.66 -5.66
N ALA A 62 -8.03 14.34 -5.64
CA ALA A 62 -7.41 13.53 -6.68
C ALA A 62 -8.29 13.36 -7.92
N TRP A 63 -9.61 13.25 -7.74
CA TRP A 63 -10.58 12.95 -8.79
C TRP A 63 -10.53 13.88 -10.01
N PRO A 64 -10.42 15.22 -9.89
CA PRO A 64 -10.34 16.11 -11.07
C PRO A 64 -8.98 16.09 -11.77
N ARG A 65 -7.94 15.50 -11.16
CA ARG A 65 -6.54 15.64 -11.61
C ARG A 65 -5.94 14.37 -12.20
N PHE A 66 -6.61 13.22 -12.09
CA PHE A 66 -6.02 11.96 -12.53
C PHE A 66 -6.10 11.76 -14.05
N ASN A 67 -5.14 11.03 -14.59
CA ASN A 67 -5.10 10.63 -15.99
C ASN A 67 -5.96 9.39 -16.24
N ARG A 68 -7.21 9.62 -16.69
CA ARG A 68 -8.21 8.55 -16.88
C ARG A 68 -7.71 7.41 -17.77
N ARG A 69 -7.02 7.75 -18.85
CA ARG A 69 -6.60 6.74 -19.84
C ARG A 69 -5.58 5.76 -19.25
N VAL A 70 -4.52 6.27 -18.63
CA VAL A 70 -3.49 5.42 -18.02
C VAL A 70 -4.09 4.61 -16.86
N LEU A 71 -4.93 5.26 -16.06
CA LEU A 71 -5.47 4.65 -14.86
C LEU A 71 -6.47 3.53 -15.16
N LEU A 72 -7.34 3.67 -16.14
CA LEU A 72 -8.29 2.62 -16.51
C LEU A 72 -7.56 1.34 -16.95
N TYR A 73 -6.55 1.45 -17.80
CA TYR A 73 -5.76 0.28 -18.23
C TYR A 73 -4.99 -0.39 -17.09
N LEU A 74 -4.74 0.30 -16.00
CA LEU A 74 -4.03 -0.20 -14.84
C LEU A 74 -5.00 -0.78 -13.80
N THR A 75 -6.10 -0.08 -13.53
CA THR A 75 -7.04 -0.40 -12.45
C THR A 75 -7.97 -1.57 -12.81
N ILE A 76 -8.48 -1.63 -14.03
CA ILE A 76 -9.40 -2.70 -14.44
C ILE A 76 -8.76 -4.08 -14.25
N PRO A 77 -7.60 -4.40 -14.85
CA PRO A 77 -6.98 -5.70 -14.64
C PRO A 77 -6.55 -5.92 -13.20
N ALA A 78 -6.14 -4.88 -12.46
CA ALA A 78 -5.82 -5.01 -11.05
C ALA A 78 -7.07 -5.43 -10.24
N CYS A 79 -8.22 -4.81 -10.45
CA CYS A 79 -9.47 -5.18 -9.77
C CYS A 79 -9.89 -6.63 -10.09
N VAL A 80 -9.67 -7.09 -11.32
CA VAL A 80 -9.98 -8.48 -11.73
C VAL A 80 -9.05 -9.50 -11.06
N THR A 81 -7.80 -9.12 -10.81
CA THR A 81 -6.80 -10.04 -10.26
C THR A 81 -6.61 -9.95 -8.73
N VAL A 82 -7.09 -8.91 -8.06
CA VAL A 82 -7.11 -8.80 -6.59
C VAL A 82 -7.70 -10.05 -5.92
N PRO A 83 -8.83 -10.64 -6.38
CA PRO A 83 -9.35 -11.87 -5.81
C PRO A 83 -8.39 -13.05 -5.84
N ILE A 84 -7.53 -13.15 -6.88
CA ILE A 84 -6.50 -14.20 -6.96
C ILE A 84 -5.49 -14.02 -5.82
N GLY A 85 -5.04 -12.80 -5.59
CA GLY A 85 -4.13 -12.47 -4.48
C GLY A 85 -4.73 -12.77 -3.12
N GLY A 86 -6.00 -12.40 -2.90
CA GLY A 86 -6.70 -12.70 -1.66
C GLY A 86 -6.94 -14.18 -1.44
N TYR A 87 -7.21 -14.94 -2.49
CA TYR A 87 -7.27 -16.39 -2.42
C TYR A 87 -5.93 -16.98 -1.96
N LEU A 88 -4.80 -16.51 -2.50
CA LEU A 88 -3.47 -16.92 -2.06
C LEU A 88 -3.24 -16.54 -0.59
N LEU A 89 -3.65 -15.35 -0.17
CA LEU A 89 -3.50 -14.88 1.22
C LEU A 89 -4.14 -15.82 2.25
N VAL A 90 -5.32 -16.36 1.96
CA VAL A 90 -6.06 -17.20 2.92
C VAL A 90 -5.74 -18.69 2.82
N ASN A 91 -5.21 -19.16 1.68
CA ASN A 91 -4.96 -20.59 1.44
C ASN A 91 -3.48 -20.97 1.54
N VAL A 92 -2.56 -20.02 1.43
CA VAL A 92 -1.11 -20.29 1.61
C VAL A 92 -0.78 -20.29 3.11
N ASP A 93 0.14 -21.16 3.50
CA ASP A 93 0.62 -21.23 4.88
C ASP A 93 1.04 -19.85 5.41
N ALA A 94 0.64 -19.55 6.66
CA ALA A 94 0.84 -18.23 7.25
C ALA A 94 2.33 -17.85 7.37
N PHE A 95 3.22 -18.81 7.63
CA PHE A 95 4.65 -18.55 7.71
C PHE A 95 5.22 -18.16 6.34
N ILE A 96 4.82 -18.90 5.29
CA ILE A 96 5.23 -18.59 3.91
C ILE A 96 4.70 -17.21 3.52
N MET A 97 3.43 -16.92 3.81
CA MET A 97 2.82 -15.65 3.44
C MET A 97 3.48 -14.45 4.14
N ARG A 98 3.89 -14.58 5.42
CA ARG A 98 4.69 -13.55 6.12
C ARG A 98 5.99 -13.26 5.36
N LYS A 99 6.72 -14.31 4.96
CA LYS A 99 7.97 -14.15 4.20
C LYS A 99 7.73 -13.54 2.82
N VAL A 100 6.62 -13.88 2.16
CA VAL A 100 6.22 -13.27 0.89
C VAL A 100 5.94 -11.78 1.06
N ILE A 101 5.14 -11.38 2.06
CA ILE A 101 4.83 -9.97 2.35
C ILE A 101 6.12 -9.17 2.60
N ALA A 102 6.98 -9.68 3.47
CA ALA A 102 8.23 -9.02 3.81
C ALA A 102 9.21 -8.97 2.62
N GLY A 103 9.33 -10.07 1.87
CA GLY A 103 10.17 -10.16 0.67
C GLY A 103 9.74 -9.18 -0.43
N VAL A 104 8.44 -9.08 -0.69
CA VAL A 104 7.88 -8.11 -1.65
C VAL A 104 8.25 -6.68 -1.25
N VAL A 105 8.13 -6.33 0.02
CA VAL A 105 8.50 -4.99 0.52
C VAL A 105 10.00 -4.72 0.34
N VAL A 106 10.87 -5.67 0.70
CA VAL A 106 12.32 -5.55 0.54
C VAL A 106 12.69 -5.35 -0.94
N VAL A 107 12.15 -6.20 -1.83
CA VAL A 107 12.43 -6.12 -3.27
C VAL A 107 12.03 -4.74 -3.82
N PHE A 108 10.85 -4.25 -3.51
CA PHE A 108 10.41 -2.94 -3.99
C PHE A 108 11.13 -1.77 -3.31
N ALA A 109 11.48 -1.88 -2.02
CA ALA A 109 12.32 -0.88 -1.38
C ALA A 109 13.68 -0.76 -2.07
N LEU A 110 14.35 -1.87 -2.35
CA LEU A 110 15.62 -1.91 -3.09
C LEU A 110 15.47 -1.38 -4.52
N ALA A 111 14.41 -1.77 -5.23
CA ALA A 111 14.12 -1.28 -6.58
C ALA A 111 13.91 0.23 -6.61
N LEU A 112 13.21 0.79 -5.62
CA LEU A 112 13.02 2.23 -5.50
C LEU A 112 14.30 2.96 -5.05
N PHE A 113 15.13 2.34 -4.21
CA PHE A 113 16.43 2.87 -3.78
C PHE A 113 17.46 2.94 -4.90
N SER A 114 17.51 1.88 -5.74
CA SER A 114 18.42 1.83 -6.89
C SER A 114 18.10 2.88 -7.96
N GLY A 115 16.99 3.62 -7.80
CA GLY A 115 16.56 4.61 -8.77
C GLY A 115 16.07 4.01 -10.08
N LEU A 116 15.77 2.70 -10.07
CA LEU A 116 15.13 2.02 -11.20
C LEU A 116 13.93 2.84 -11.65
N ARG A 117 13.90 3.14 -12.95
CA ARG A 117 12.77 3.82 -13.60
C ARG A 117 12.38 2.98 -14.80
N TYR A 118 11.10 2.85 -15.01
CA TYR A 118 10.62 2.32 -16.27
C TYR A 118 11.05 3.27 -17.37
N SER A 119 11.74 2.78 -18.40
CA SER A 119 12.41 3.63 -19.40
C SER A 119 11.53 4.08 -20.56
N ARG A 120 10.28 3.61 -20.60
CA ARG A 120 9.35 3.90 -21.70
C ARG A 120 8.08 4.55 -21.16
N ALA A 121 7.49 5.46 -21.96
CA ALA A 121 6.17 6.03 -21.64
C ALA A 121 5.11 4.91 -21.45
N PRO A 122 4.16 5.10 -20.54
CA PRO A 122 3.07 4.16 -20.32
C PRO A 122 2.34 3.81 -21.61
N ARG A 123 2.21 2.49 -21.88
CA ARG A 123 1.47 1.94 -23.02
C ARG A 123 0.31 1.07 -22.53
N PRO A 124 -0.81 1.00 -23.26
CA PRO A 124 -1.96 0.19 -22.84
C PRO A 124 -1.59 -1.25 -22.47
N ALA A 125 -0.81 -1.94 -23.30
CA ALA A 125 -0.42 -3.33 -23.06
C ALA A 125 0.42 -3.50 -21.77
N THR A 126 1.39 -2.58 -21.53
CA THR A 126 2.20 -2.62 -20.31
C THR A 126 1.40 -2.21 -19.08
N SER A 127 0.45 -1.29 -19.20
CA SER A 127 -0.47 -0.93 -18.11
C SER A 127 -1.37 -2.11 -17.74
N LEU A 128 -1.92 -2.84 -18.72
CA LEU A 128 -2.74 -4.02 -18.47
C LEU A 128 -1.95 -5.13 -17.76
N ALA A 129 -0.76 -5.45 -18.25
CA ALA A 129 0.10 -6.49 -17.64
C ALA A 129 0.50 -6.11 -16.21
N LEU A 130 0.96 -4.86 -16.01
CA LEU A 130 1.34 -4.37 -14.69
C LEU A 130 0.14 -4.34 -13.73
N GLY A 131 -1.02 -3.87 -14.19
CA GLY A 131 -2.24 -3.87 -13.41
C GLY A 131 -2.60 -5.26 -12.91
N GLY A 132 -2.55 -6.27 -13.81
CA GLY A 132 -2.80 -7.67 -13.44
C GLY A 132 -1.84 -8.18 -12.36
N ILE A 133 -0.55 -7.94 -12.51
CA ILE A 133 0.47 -8.34 -11.53
C ILE A 133 0.25 -7.61 -10.19
N VAL A 134 0.01 -6.31 -10.24
CA VAL A 134 -0.18 -5.48 -9.04
C VAL A 134 -1.47 -5.86 -8.29
N GLY A 135 -2.53 -6.24 -9.00
CA GLY A 135 -3.75 -6.72 -8.35
C GLY A 135 -3.51 -7.98 -7.53
N VAL A 136 -2.80 -8.97 -8.07
CA VAL A 136 -2.41 -10.17 -7.31
C VAL A 136 -1.54 -9.80 -6.11
N LEU A 137 -0.52 -8.98 -6.31
CA LEU A 137 0.38 -8.54 -5.22
C LEU A 137 -0.39 -7.82 -4.13
N LEU A 138 -1.27 -6.89 -4.48
CA LEU A 138 -2.03 -6.14 -3.50
C LEU A 138 -3.01 -7.02 -2.75
N GLY A 139 -3.73 -7.90 -3.45
CA GLY A 139 -4.66 -8.84 -2.82
C GLY A 139 -3.97 -9.78 -1.84
N ALA A 140 -2.74 -10.21 -2.15
CA ALA A 140 -1.95 -11.12 -1.30
C ALA A 140 -1.22 -10.39 -0.15
N THR A 141 -0.76 -9.15 -0.36
CA THR A 141 0.21 -8.49 0.53
C THR A 141 -0.18 -7.09 0.98
N SER A 142 -1.26 -6.51 0.48
CA SER A 142 -1.62 -5.09 0.56
C SER A 142 -0.59 -4.11 -0.07
N VAL A 143 0.48 -4.61 -0.68
CA VAL A 143 1.60 -3.81 -1.20
C VAL A 143 1.50 -3.71 -2.73
N GLY A 144 0.74 -2.76 -3.24
CA GLY A 144 0.56 -2.55 -4.68
C GLY A 144 1.08 -1.21 -5.22
N ALA A 145 1.27 -0.22 -4.35
CA ALA A 145 1.69 1.11 -4.78
C ALA A 145 3.12 1.19 -5.35
N PRO A 146 4.15 0.55 -4.80
CA PRO A 146 5.53 0.71 -5.25
C PRO A 146 5.77 0.40 -6.74
N PRO A 147 5.31 -0.72 -7.31
CA PRO A 147 5.48 -0.99 -8.74
C PRO A 147 4.72 0.00 -9.63
N VAL A 148 3.55 0.48 -9.18
CA VAL A 148 2.79 1.50 -9.92
C VAL A 148 3.51 2.83 -9.93
N ILE A 149 4.15 3.22 -8.82
CA ILE A 149 4.96 4.44 -8.74
C ILE A 149 6.11 4.38 -9.74
N LEU A 150 6.88 3.29 -9.75
CA LEU A 150 7.98 3.08 -10.70
C LEU A 150 7.52 3.25 -12.16
N TYR A 151 6.32 2.77 -12.46
CA TYR A 151 5.72 2.87 -13.78
C TYR A 151 5.25 4.28 -14.11
N LEU A 152 4.54 4.94 -13.20
CA LEU A 152 4.00 6.28 -13.42
C LEU A 152 5.08 7.35 -13.45
N LEU A 153 6.21 7.16 -12.76
CA LEU A 153 7.36 8.07 -12.84
C LEU A 153 8.03 8.10 -14.22
N ALA A 154 7.73 7.14 -15.10
CA ALA A 154 8.17 7.15 -16.50
C ALA A 154 7.22 7.95 -17.43
N SER A 155 6.06 8.36 -16.93
CA SER A 155 5.18 9.25 -17.70
C SER A 155 5.71 10.69 -17.68
N SER A 156 5.25 11.51 -18.62
CA SER A 156 5.48 12.96 -18.64
C SER A 156 4.52 13.73 -17.71
N ASP A 157 3.72 13.01 -16.92
CA ASP A 157 2.76 13.60 -16.00
C ASP A 157 3.46 14.34 -14.85
N SER A 158 2.87 15.43 -14.38
CA SER A 158 3.36 16.17 -13.22
C SER A 158 3.24 15.33 -11.95
N HIS A 159 4.06 15.62 -10.93
CA HIS A 159 3.99 14.94 -9.62
C HIS A 159 2.59 14.97 -9.00
N THR A 160 1.84 16.06 -9.21
CA THR A 160 0.45 16.19 -8.77
C THR A 160 -0.47 15.17 -9.45
N VAL A 161 -0.32 14.96 -10.74
CA VAL A 161 -1.10 13.96 -11.51
C VAL A 161 -0.70 12.56 -11.12
N ILE A 162 0.59 12.28 -10.93
CA ILE A 162 1.08 10.97 -10.46
C ILE A 162 0.48 10.64 -9.09
N ARG A 163 0.49 11.60 -8.16
CA ARG A 163 -0.11 11.43 -6.82
C ARG A 163 -1.63 11.20 -6.91
N ALA A 164 -2.32 11.93 -7.78
CA ALA A 164 -3.75 11.73 -8.02
C ALA A 164 -4.05 10.34 -8.61
N ASN A 165 -3.26 9.90 -9.59
CA ASN A 165 -3.35 8.55 -10.16
C ASN A 165 -3.19 7.47 -9.08
N LEU A 166 -2.18 7.61 -8.22
CA LEU A 166 -1.94 6.67 -7.11
C LEU A 166 -3.09 6.65 -6.10
N THR A 167 -3.62 7.81 -5.74
CA THR A 167 -4.75 7.90 -4.80
C THR A 167 -5.97 7.20 -5.36
N VAL A 168 -6.37 7.49 -6.60
CA VAL A 168 -7.55 6.88 -7.24
C VAL A 168 -7.33 5.37 -7.44
N PHE A 169 -6.14 4.96 -7.87
CA PHE A 169 -5.77 3.55 -8.03
C PHE A 169 -5.88 2.80 -6.70
N VAL A 170 -5.19 3.28 -5.65
CA VAL A 170 -5.19 2.64 -4.32
C VAL A 170 -6.60 2.58 -3.76
N THR A 171 -7.39 3.66 -3.90
CA THR A 171 -8.80 3.66 -3.45
C THR A 171 -9.58 2.51 -4.11
N ALA A 172 -9.54 2.43 -5.43
CA ALA A 172 -10.30 1.42 -6.16
C ALA A 172 -9.92 -0.01 -5.78
N ILE A 173 -8.61 -0.32 -5.78
CA ILE A 173 -8.15 -1.68 -5.53
C ILE A 173 -8.25 -2.09 -4.06
N SER A 174 -8.09 -1.15 -3.10
CA SER A 174 -8.26 -1.44 -1.68
C SER A 174 -9.71 -1.70 -1.33
N VAL A 175 -10.64 -0.93 -1.90
CA VAL A 175 -12.10 -1.17 -1.74
C VAL A 175 -12.48 -2.55 -2.29
N ILE A 176 -12.03 -2.90 -3.51
CA ILE A 176 -12.28 -4.22 -4.09
C ILE A 176 -11.65 -5.33 -3.23
N GLY A 177 -10.43 -5.11 -2.72
CA GLY A 177 -9.75 -6.04 -1.81
C GLY A 177 -10.55 -6.29 -0.52
N LEU A 178 -11.07 -5.23 0.10
CA LEU A 178 -11.92 -5.35 1.31
C LEU A 178 -13.25 -6.06 1.01
N ILE A 179 -13.91 -5.72 -0.10
CA ILE A 179 -15.15 -6.40 -0.52
C ILE A 179 -14.89 -7.91 -0.71
N MET A 180 -13.81 -8.26 -1.39
CA MET A 180 -13.44 -9.65 -1.63
C MET A 180 -13.11 -10.38 -0.32
N LEU A 181 -12.26 -9.81 0.55
CA LEU A 181 -11.92 -10.40 1.85
C LEU A 181 -13.14 -10.56 2.77
N SER A 182 -14.10 -9.62 2.69
CA SER A 182 -15.38 -9.73 3.37
C SER A 182 -16.21 -10.89 2.81
N ALA A 183 -16.30 -11.01 1.48
CA ALA A 183 -17.08 -12.05 0.81
C ALA A 183 -16.59 -13.48 1.12
N ILE A 184 -15.29 -13.66 1.32
CA ILE A 184 -14.69 -14.96 1.73
C ILE A 184 -14.63 -15.16 3.25
N GLY A 185 -15.23 -14.25 4.06
CA GLY A 185 -15.29 -14.37 5.50
C GLY A 185 -13.97 -14.10 6.23
N ALA A 186 -12.97 -13.51 5.57
CA ALA A 186 -11.68 -13.18 6.18
C ALA A 186 -11.77 -11.99 7.15
N ILE A 187 -12.81 -11.15 7.03
CA ILE A 187 -13.03 -10.01 7.91
C ILE A 187 -13.99 -10.44 9.03
N THR A 188 -13.43 -10.89 10.14
CA THR A 188 -14.21 -11.21 11.34
C THR A 188 -14.45 -9.96 12.19
N VAL A 189 -15.44 -10.00 13.11
CA VAL A 189 -15.75 -8.86 13.99
C VAL A 189 -14.53 -8.38 14.78
N PRO A 190 -13.71 -9.26 15.41
CA PRO A 190 -12.49 -8.83 16.10
C PRO A 190 -11.50 -8.13 15.15
N VAL A 191 -11.25 -8.70 13.97
CA VAL A 191 -10.34 -8.10 12.96
C VAL A 191 -10.82 -6.73 12.51
N ALA A 192 -12.13 -6.57 12.28
CA ALA A 192 -12.71 -5.29 11.92
C ALA A 192 -12.61 -4.25 13.04
N ALA A 193 -12.81 -4.68 14.30
CA ALA A 193 -12.69 -3.80 15.47
C ALA A 193 -11.23 -3.30 15.63
N ASP A 194 -10.25 -4.20 15.58
CA ASP A 194 -8.82 -3.84 15.68
C ASP A 194 -8.39 -2.89 14.57
N ALA A 195 -8.81 -3.17 13.32
CA ALA A 195 -8.56 -2.29 12.19
C ALA A 195 -9.23 -0.92 12.39
N GLY A 196 -10.47 -0.89 12.91
CA GLY A 196 -11.23 0.33 13.17
C GLY A 196 -10.56 1.24 14.21
N VAL A 197 -10.03 0.68 15.29
CA VAL A 197 -9.27 1.43 16.32
C VAL A 197 -8.00 2.04 15.71
N ALA A 198 -7.34 1.33 14.82
CA ALA A 198 -6.12 1.78 14.15
C ALA A 198 -6.36 2.93 13.13
N VAL A 199 -7.60 3.14 12.64
CA VAL A 199 -7.93 4.19 11.67
C VAL A 199 -7.63 5.59 12.22
N ILE A 200 -8.01 5.86 13.46
CA ILE A 200 -7.88 7.22 14.05
C ILE A 200 -6.42 7.66 14.13
N PRO A 201 -5.50 6.91 14.78
CA PRO A 201 -4.10 7.31 14.85
C PRO A 201 -3.43 7.36 13.46
N PHE A 202 -3.80 6.46 12.54
CA PHE A 202 -3.30 6.47 11.17
C PHE A 202 -3.71 7.74 10.42
N LEU A 203 -4.98 8.15 10.48
CA LEU A 203 -5.47 9.33 9.79
C LEU A 203 -4.90 10.62 10.36
N ILE A 204 -4.80 10.74 11.69
CA ILE A 204 -4.16 11.88 12.35
C ILE A 204 -2.69 11.99 11.89
N ALA A 205 -1.96 10.87 11.91
CA ALA A 205 -0.58 10.84 11.47
C ALA A 205 -0.43 11.16 9.97
N THR A 206 -1.33 10.66 9.14
CA THR A 206 -1.36 10.95 7.69
C THR A 206 -1.62 12.44 7.43
N TRP A 207 -2.53 13.06 8.17
CA TRP A 207 -2.81 14.48 8.06
C TRP A 207 -1.61 15.34 8.50
N LEU A 208 -0.98 14.98 9.64
CA LEU A 208 0.23 15.65 10.13
C LEU A 208 1.38 15.53 9.12
N GLY A 209 1.62 14.33 8.58
CA GLY A 209 2.60 14.10 7.52
C GLY A 209 2.30 14.93 6.26
N GLY A 210 1.03 15.01 5.87
CA GLY A 210 0.58 15.81 4.74
C GLY A 210 0.86 17.31 4.88
N LYS A 211 0.77 17.86 6.08
CA LYS A 211 1.15 19.26 6.37
C LYS A 211 2.65 19.55 6.21
N LEU A 212 3.48 18.52 6.35
CA LEU A 212 4.92 18.62 6.14
C LEU A 212 5.31 18.39 4.68
N PHE A 213 4.38 17.84 3.87
CA PHE A 213 4.57 17.72 2.44
C PHE A 213 4.83 19.11 1.81
N GLY A 214 5.88 19.23 1.02
CA GLY A 214 6.31 20.51 0.42
C GLY A 214 7.17 21.41 1.32
N LYS A 215 7.26 21.11 2.63
CA LYS A 215 8.20 21.80 3.54
C LYS A 215 9.50 21.02 3.74
N MET A 216 9.47 19.72 3.51
CA MET A 216 10.65 18.85 3.57
C MET A 216 11.30 18.70 2.19
N ASN A 217 12.62 18.52 2.19
CA ASN A 217 13.32 18.15 0.97
C ASN A 217 12.81 16.77 0.49
N GLU A 218 12.32 16.73 -0.75
CA GLU A 218 11.73 15.52 -1.36
C GLU A 218 12.68 14.31 -1.33
N LEU A 219 13.98 14.56 -1.56
CA LEU A 219 15.00 13.49 -1.51
C LEU A 219 15.14 12.91 -0.11
N VAL A 220 15.11 13.76 0.92
CA VAL A 220 15.19 13.32 2.32
C VAL A 220 13.94 12.51 2.68
N ALA A 221 12.75 13.05 2.41
CA ALA A 221 11.49 12.36 2.68
C ALA A 221 11.42 10.99 1.99
N ARG A 222 11.80 10.92 0.71
CA ARG A 222 11.84 9.67 -0.05
C ARG A 222 12.83 8.67 0.52
N ARG A 223 14.08 9.10 0.80
CA ARG A 223 15.12 8.22 1.35
C ARG A 223 14.72 7.69 2.72
N THR A 224 14.17 8.52 3.60
CA THR A 224 13.68 8.09 4.93
C THR A 224 12.57 7.04 4.80
N ALA A 225 11.58 7.27 3.93
CA ALA A 225 10.52 6.29 3.69
C ALA A 225 11.05 4.94 3.19
N LEU A 226 11.97 4.96 2.23
CA LEU A 226 12.56 3.74 1.67
C LEU A 226 13.45 3.02 2.67
N SER A 227 14.22 3.75 3.50
CA SER A 227 15.03 3.17 4.58
C SER A 227 14.14 2.47 5.61
N LEU A 228 13.02 3.12 6.00
CA LEU A 228 12.04 2.52 6.91
C LEU A 228 11.37 1.30 6.29
N MET A 229 10.98 1.35 5.00
CA MET A 229 10.42 0.19 4.31
C MET A 229 11.40 -0.99 4.28
N LEU A 230 12.67 -0.72 3.97
CA LEU A 230 13.70 -1.75 3.95
C LEU A 230 13.90 -2.34 5.35
N PHE A 231 14.00 -1.50 6.37
CA PHE A 231 14.16 -1.90 7.76
C PHE A 231 13.00 -2.77 8.25
N MET A 232 11.75 -2.32 8.02
CA MET A 232 10.55 -3.08 8.40
C MET A 232 10.41 -4.38 7.61
N GLY A 233 10.77 -4.36 6.32
CA GLY A 233 10.78 -5.58 5.50
C GLY A 233 11.81 -6.60 5.98
N VAL A 234 13.02 -6.16 6.32
CA VAL A 234 14.06 -7.04 6.88
C VAL A 234 13.64 -7.62 8.23
N ILE A 235 13.08 -6.80 9.13
CA ILE A 235 12.51 -7.31 10.40
C ILE A 235 11.47 -8.40 10.11
N GLY A 236 10.53 -8.16 9.20
CA GLY A 236 9.51 -9.15 8.84
C GLY A 236 10.07 -10.44 8.22
N LEU A 237 11.27 -10.40 7.60
CA LEU A 237 11.95 -11.59 7.12
C LEU A 237 12.65 -12.37 8.25
N LEU A 238 13.10 -11.71 9.30
CA LEU A 238 13.84 -12.32 10.40
C LEU A 238 12.91 -12.96 11.46
N VAL A 239 11.71 -12.41 11.61
CA VAL A 239 10.68 -12.90 12.55
C VAL A 239 9.73 -13.86 11.84
#